data_2d100ecd67a3a280d0bdb05a14071be8
#
_entry.id   2d100ecd67a3a280d0bdb05a14071be8
#
_cell.length_a   1.000
_cell.length_b   1.000
_cell.length_c   1.000
_cell.angle_alpha   90.00
_cell.angle_beta   90.00
_cell.angle_gamma   90.00
#
_symmetry.space_group_name_H-M   'P 1'
#
loop_
_entity.id
_entity.type
_entity.pdbx_description
1 polymer ?
#
loop_
_entity_poly.entity_id
_entity_poly.type
_entity_poly.pdbx_seq_one_letter_code
_entity_poly.pdbx_strand_id
1 'polypeptide(L)'
;MEHWDLRALDVEPHKPKILHSARGEARSILIHLPAGEELGEHEVHERAYLVVIDGEVEVGGEGGGTGFAAVFDPHERHEVRARSDARLLLVLAPWPGPGHPGARD
;
A
#
# COMPACT_ATOMS: atom_id res chain seq x y z
N MET A 1 1.83 22.99 1.87
CA MET A 1 2.16 21.67 1.32
C MET A 1 2.50 20.73 2.44
N GLU A 2 1.91 19.53 2.42
CA GLU A 2 2.37 18.44 3.28
C GLU A 2 3.45 17.65 2.52
N HIS A 3 4.47 17.19 3.22
CA HIS A 3 5.53 16.40 2.59
C HIS A 3 6.21 15.48 3.59
N TRP A 4 6.75 14.38 3.09
CA TRP A 4 7.43 13.37 3.91
C TRP A 4 8.61 12.79 3.15
N ASP A 5 9.64 12.41 3.89
CA ASP A 5 10.67 11.52 3.36
C ASP A 5 10.26 10.10 3.75
N LEU A 6 9.73 9.35 2.80
CA LEU A 6 9.16 8.02 3.08
C LEU A 6 10.20 6.99 3.48
N ARG A 7 11.47 7.25 3.22
CA ARG A 7 12.56 6.37 3.62
C ARG A 7 12.95 6.59 5.08
N ALA A 8 12.73 7.78 5.60
CA ALA A 8 13.14 8.17 6.94
C ALA A 8 11.98 8.24 7.93
N LEU A 9 10.74 8.33 7.44
CA LEU A 9 9.57 8.47 8.29
C LEU A 9 9.40 7.25 9.18
N ASP A 10 9.14 7.48 10.46
CA ASP A 10 8.93 6.40 11.42
C ASP A 10 7.60 5.71 11.16
N VAL A 11 7.64 4.39 10.95
CA VAL A 11 6.46 3.56 10.76
C VAL A 11 6.72 2.17 11.33
N GLU A 12 5.84 1.73 12.22
CA GLU A 12 5.97 0.44 12.88
C GLU A 12 5.39 -0.70 12.05
N PRO A 13 5.94 -1.93 12.18
CA PRO A 13 5.31 -3.12 11.60
C PRO A 13 3.89 -3.28 12.12
N HIS A 14 3.00 -3.77 11.28
CA HIS A 14 1.59 -4.04 11.63
C HIS A 14 0.78 -2.80 12.00
N LYS A 15 1.34 -1.61 11.79
CA LYS A 15 0.68 -0.36 12.11
C LYS A 15 0.87 0.64 10.97
N PRO A 16 0.16 0.45 9.85
CA PRO A 16 0.27 1.34 8.69
C PRO A 16 0.01 2.79 9.07
N LYS A 17 0.78 3.69 8.48
CA LYS A 17 0.67 5.11 8.75
C LYS A 17 -0.09 5.79 7.61
N ILE A 18 -1.22 6.37 7.93
CA ILE A 18 -1.98 7.16 6.96
C ILE A 18 -1.26 8.50 6.81
N LEU A 19 -0.79 8.78 5.59
CA LEU A 19 -0.11 10.04 5.29
C LEU A 19 -1.12 11.13 5.01
N HIS A 20 -2.05 10.86 4.12
CA HIS A 20 -3.10 11.78 3.74
C HIS A 20 -4.33 10.99 3.34
N SER A 21 -5.51 11.49 3.68
CA SER A 21 -6.75 10.86 3.30
C SER A 21 -7.81 11.93 3.10
N ALA A 22 -8.44 11.93 1.93
CA ALA A 22 -9.50 12.88 1.61
C ALA A 22 -10.61 12.14 0.89
N ARG A 23 -11.82 12.24 1.42
CA ARG A 23 -13.01 11.58 0.88
C ARG A 23 -13.29 12.10 -0.54
N GLY A 24 -13.53 11.17 -1.45
CA GLY A 24 -13.74 11.49 -2.86
C GLY A 24 -12.46 11.66 -3.67
N GLU A 25 -11.31 11.57 -3.03
CA GLU A 25 -10.01 11.74 -3.67
C GLU A 25 -9.17 10.49 -3.52
N ALA A 26 -8.24 10.48 -2.56
CA ALA A 26 -7.36 9.35 -2.37
C ALA A 26 -6.97 9.18 -0.90
N ARG A 27 -6.50 7.99 -0.57
CA ARG A 27 -5.83 7.73 0.70
C ARG A 27 -4.45 7.19 0.41
N SER A 28 -3.41 7.79 0.99
CA SER A 28 -2.04 7.34 0.88
C SER A 28 -1.55 6.81 2.23
N ILE A 29 -0.89 5.64 2.18
CA ILE A 29 -0.52 4.88 3.37
C ILE A 29 0.92 4.42 3.22
N LEU A 30 1.73 4.59 4.27
CA LEU A 30 3.06 4.01 4.34
C LEU A 30 3.00 2.74 5.19
N ILE A 31 3.56 1.66 4.65
CA ILE A 31 3.57 0.35 5.30
C ILE A 31 5.00 -0.10 5.53
N HIS A 32 5.30 -0.56 6.73
CA HIS A 32 6.52 -1.27 7.04
C HIS A 32 6.21 -2.75 7.06
N LEU A 33 6.79 -3.50 6.13
CA LEU A 33 6.60 -4.94 6.01
C LEU A 33 7.93 -5.64 6.33
N PRO A 34 8.06 -6.27 7.50
CA PRO A 34 9.30 -6.96 7.87
C PRO A 34 9.61 -8.14 6.96
N ALA A 35 10.89 -8.46 6.84
CA ALA A 35 11.37 -9.60 6.04
C ALA A 35 10.62 -10.87 6.40
N GLY A 36 10.16 -11.61 5.40
CA GLY A 36 9.43 -12.85 5.56
C GLY A 36 7.94 -12.72 5.83
N GLU A 37 7.46 -11.51 6.09
CA GLU A 37 6.02 -11.29 6.31
C GLU A 37 5.31 -10.93 5.02
N GLU A 38 4.00 -11.07 5.04
CA GLU A 38 3.17 -10.75 3.89
C GLU A 38 1.89 -10.03 4.32
N LEU A 39 1.34 -9.24 3.41
CA LEU A 39 0.07 -8.56 3.63
C LEU A 39 -1.12 -9.52 3.48
N GLY A 40 -0.85 -10.70 2.94
CA GLY A 40 -1.87 -11.68 2.67
C GLY A 40 -2.64 -11.40 1.40
N GLU A 41 -3.36 -12.42 0.93
CA GLU A 41 -4.20 -12.27 -0.24
C GLU A 41 -5.49 -11.58 0.17
N HIS A 42 -5.69 -10.37 -0.31
CA HIS A 42 -6.87 -9.57 0.02
C HIS A 42 -7.28 -8.71 -1.17
N GLU A 43 -8.46 -8.16 -1.09
CA GLU A 43 -8.94 -7.23 -2.09
C GLU A 43 -9.36 -5.93 -1.42
N VAL A 44 -9.29 -4.86 -2.18
CA VAL A 44 -9.79 -3.55 -1.75
C VAL A 44 -10.80 -3.05 -2.77
N HIS A 45 -11.67 -2.15 -2.33
CA HIS A 45 -12.72 -1.60 -3.18
C HIS A 45 -12.23 -0.50 -4.10
N GLU A 46 -11.03 -0.02 -3.85
CA GLU A 46 -10.40 1.05 -4.61
C GLU A 46 -9.38 0.48 -5.59
N ARG A 47 -9.00 1.28 -6.59
CA ARG A 47 -7.81 0.99 -7.36
C ARG A 47 -6.61 1.23 -6.45
N ALA A 48 -5.69 0.28 -6.42
CA ALA A 48 -4.53 0.33 -5.54
C ALA A 48 -3.26 0.53 -6.36
N TYR A 49 -2.49 1.55 -6.00
CA TYR A 49 -1.18 1.83 -6.57
C TYR A 49 -0.14 1.51 -5.50
N LEU A 50 0.74 0.56 -5.78
CA LEU A 50 1.76 0.11 -4.84
C LEU A 50 3.14 0.51 -5.37
N VAL A 51 3.95 1.12 -4.50
CA VAL A 51 5.33 1.48 -4.85
C VAL A 51 6.25 0.98 -3.74
N VAL A 52 7.30 0.27 -4.12
CA VAL A 52 8.34 -0.16 -3.17
C VAL A 52 9.29 1.01 -2.96
N ILE A 53 9.28 1.55 -1.74
CA ILE A 53 10.12 2.68 -1.36
C ILE A 53 11.50 2.20 -0.97
N ASP A 54 11.58 1.04 -0.30
CA ASP A 54 12.84 0.45 0.13
C ASP A 54 12.64 -1.06 0.33
N GLY A 55 13.68 -1.84 0.09
CA GLY A 55 13.65 -3.28 0.26
C GLY A 55 13.23 -4.04 -0.99
N GLU A 56 12.98 -5.33 -0.82
CA GLU A 56 12.57 -6.22 -1.90
C GLU A 56 11.31 -6.97 -1.53
N VAL A 57 10.40 -7.08 -2.48
CA VAL A 57 9.13 -7.78 -2.31
C VAL A 57 8.84 -8.69 -3.48
N GLU A 58 7.88 -9.58 -3.28
CA GLU A 58 7.26 -10.38 -4.31
C GLU A 58 5.78 -10.04 -4.33
N VAL A 59 5.28 -9.64 -5.48
CA VAL A 59 3.90 -9.20 -5.67
C VAL A 59 3.30 -10.04 -6.77
N GLY A 60 2.30 -10.87 -6.44
CA GLY A 60 1.64 -11.72 -7.41
C GLY A 60 2.61 -12.63 -8.18
N GLY A 61 3.67 -13.09 -7.54
CA GLY A 61 4.69 -13.92 -8.16
C GLY A 61 5.81 -13.17 -8.86
N GLU A 62 5.69 -11.85 -8.99
CA GLU A 62 6.73 -10.99 -9.59
C GLU A 62 7.58 -10.38 -8.50
N GLY A 63 8.90 -10.45 -8.67
CA GLY A 63 9.83 -9.84 -7.73
C GLY A 63 10.13 -8.40 -8.08
N GLY A 64 10.29 -7.55 -7.08
CA GLY A 64 10.65 -6.16 -7.28
C GLY A 64 11.37 -5.55 -6.10
N GLY A 65 12.35 -4.70 -6.38
CA GLY A 65 13.08 -3.92 -5.38
C GLY A 65 12.62 -2.49 -5.34
N THR A 66 13.43 -1.65 -4.72
CA THR A 66 13.16 -0.21 -4.63
C THR A 66 12.81 0.38 -6.00
N GLY A 67 11.69 1.09 -6.06
CA GLY A 67 11.20 1.68 -7.30
C GLY A 67 10.20 0.80 -8.07
N PHE A 68 10.05 -0.46 -7.68
CA PHE A 68 9.04 -1.33 -8.28
C PHE A 68 7.64 -0.78 -7.99
N ALA A 69 6.78 -0.77 -9.00
CA ALA A 69 5.42 -0.28 -8.85
C ALA A 69 4.43 -1.25 -9.50
N ALA A 70 3.26 -1.35 -8.90
CA ALA A 70 2.17 -2.18 -9.41
C ALA A 70 0.84 -1.45 -9.24
N VAL A 71 -0.11 -1.77 -10.10
CA VAL A 71 -1.48 -1.24 -10.02
C VAL A 71 -2.43 -2.41 -10.00
N PHE A 72 -3.34 -2.40 -9.04
CA PHE A 72 -4.38 -3.42 -8.91
C PHE A 72 -5.74 -2.81 -9.20
N ASP A 73 -6.56 -3.51 -9.98
CA ASP A 73 -7.93 -3.12 -10.22
C ASP A 73 -8.75 -3.23 -8.94
N PRO A 74 -9.85 -2.46 -8.82
CA PRO A 74 -10.76 -2.65 -7.70
C PRO A 74 -11.18 -4.13 -7.60
N HIS A 75 -11.18 -4.66 -6.38
CA HIS A 75 -11.54 -6.04 -6.08
C HIS A 75 -10.58 -7.11 -6.61
N GLU A 76 -9.48 -6.72 -7.23
CA GLU A 76 -8.47 -7.67 -7.64
C GLU A 76 -7.76 -8.23 -6.40
N ARG A 77 -7.68 -9.55 -6.28
CA ARG A 77 -6.97 -10.18 -5.18
C ARG A 77 -5.48 -10.12 -5.42
N HIS A 78 -4.76 -9.80 -4.38
CA HIS A 78 -3.31 -9.72 -4.46
C HIS A 78 -2.67 -10.05 -3.11
N GLU A 79 -1.43 -10.49 -3.16
CA GLU A 79 -0.61 -10.64 -1.96
C GLU A 79 0.75 -9.99 -2.20
N VAL A 80 1.34 -9.49 -1.14
CA VAL A 80 2.67 -8.88 -1.16
C VAL A 80 3.48 -9.52 -0.06
N ARG A 81 4.62 -10.09 -0.44
CA ARG A 81 5.52 -10.75 0.50
C ARG A 81 6.86 -10.03 0.52
N ALA A 82 7.34 -9.70 1.70
CA ALA A 82 8.65 -9.07 1.85
C ALA A 82 9.75 -10.11 1.83
N ARG A 83 10.71 -9.96 0.91
CA ARG A 83 11.92 -10.78 0.87
C ARG A 83 13.00 -10.21 1.76
N SER A 84 12.99 -8.90 1.95
CA SER A 84 13.80 -8.19 2.92
C SER A 84 12.90 -7.23 3.66
N ASP A 85 13.41 -6.57 4.67
CA ASP A 85 12.67 -5.52 5.37
C ASP A 85 12.29 -4.45 4.34
N ALA A 86 11.00 -4.16 4.22
CA ALA A 86 10.50 -3.33 3.13
C ALA A 86 9.60 -2.20 3.60
N ARG A 87 9.63 -1.11 2.84
CA ARG A 87 8.70 0.01 3.00
C ARG A 87 7.92 0.16 1.71
N LEU A 88 6.61 0.27 1.84
CA LEU A 88 5.70 0.34 0.71
C LEU A 88 4.83 1.56 0.82
N LEU A 89 4.64 2.25 -0.29
CA LEU A 89 3.62 3.29 -0.41
C LEU A 89 2.42 2.67 -1.10
N LEU A 90 1.26 2.78 -0.48
CA LEU A 90 -0.01 2.33 -1.06
C LEU A 90 -0.92 3.53 -1.21
N VAL A 91 -1.44 3.74 -2.42
CA VAL A 91 -2.41 4.79 -2.70
C VAL A 91 -3.70 4.15 -3.19
N LEU A 92 -4.80 4.47 -2.52
CA LEU A 92 -6.14 3.96 -2.84
C LEU A 92 -6.98 5.12 -3.39
N ALA A 93 -7.52 4.94 -4.61
CA ALA A 93 -8.29 6.00 -5.26
C ALA A 93 -9.37 5.42 -6.17
N PRO A 94 -10.58 6.02 -6.20
CA PRO A 94 -11.06 7.05 -5.28
C PRO A 94 -11.24 6.47 -3.88
N TRP A 95 -11.16 7.31 -2.86
CA TRP A 95 -11.32 6.88 -1.47
C TRP A 95 -12.57 7.50 -0.85
N PRO A 96 -13.45 6.73 -0.20
CA PRO A 96 -13.52 5.28 -0.32
C PRO A 96 -14.12 4.87 -1.67
N GLY A 97 -13.75 3.68 -2.15
CA GLY A 97 -14.28 3.17 -3.41
C GLY A 97 -15.72 2.69 -3.28
N PRO A 98 -16.41 2.51 -4.40
CA PRO A 98 -17.78 2.01 -4.39
C PRO A 98 -17.90 0.68 -3.67
N GLY A 99 -18.83 0.59 -2.73
CA GLY A 99 -19.06 -0.61 -1.94
C GLY A 99 -18.17 -0.76 -0.72
N HIS A 100 -17.20 0.13 -0.54
CA HIS A 100 -16.34 0.10 0.65
C HIS A 100 -17.20 0.36 1.91
N PRO A 101 -17.03 -0.39 3.00
CA PRO A 101 -17.74 -0.10 4.24
C PRO A 101 -17.49 1.36 4.65
N GLY A 102 -18.56 2.13 4.85
CA GLY A 102 -18.43 3.56 5.14
C GLY A 102 -18.40 4.46 3.92
N ALA A 103 -18.47 3.90 2.70
CA ALA A 103 -18.49 4.70 1.48
C ALA A 103 -19.78 5.48 1.30
N ARG A 104 -20.87 4.98 1.83
CA ARG A 104 -22.16 5.67 1.75
C ARG A 104 -22.27 6.74 2.83
N ASP A 105 -22.94 7.77 2.50
CA ASP A 105 -23.14 8.90 3.42
C ASP A 105 -24.40 8.76 4.22
#